data_bba1029cfb7ecd0cb197195e7f6d12e6
#
_entry.id   bba1029cfb7ecd0cb197195e7f6d12e6
#
_cell.length_a   1.000
_cell.length_b   1.000
_cell.length_c   1.000
_cell.angle_alpha   90.00
_cell.angle_beta   90.00
_cell.angle_gamma   90.00
#
_symmetry.space_group_name_H-M   'P 1'
#
loop_
_entity.id
_entity.type
_entity.pdbx_description
1 polymer ?
#
loop_
_entity_poly.entity_id
_entity_poly.type
_entity_poly.pdbx_seq_one_letter_code
_entity_poly.pdbx_strand_id
1 'polypeptide(L)'
;MKFTEMLKTIISEDVRSELFLKKFTEPTVDKKTGKKVAPVLTPEELLTLIVNDPTSRADEGATSFNQVKKTGGYVQWMINQIKRLRPEGVGKKSGPNSGMEQIALFFEDLYKVKDDLIKFERFKNQIPVDKRDINKLTSDELYDLVKDFSLEKATTTKAERKDAKYAHPGGTFELETPNYVITKITRTDELGKEAACFYGGNNKETRWCTSAPGLSYFERYIKDGPLFQVYEKSSEPSKETGLPSTRWQFHFQSNQFMDKDDRSINLVEFLNKSDKEVKEYFKPQFMENMTKGSGKGGTSIDVEFPRSPAAQFIALYGFDEFFESLPENITKMDFSGGNSGSEGFPLPKTIGRLQNLEGLHIDGLISDLPSEICNCKKLRYLSLPNNKNLKSIPDCLKDLPNLKLVNFKGCDNLKLPEDLKVKLRIWG
;
A
#
# COMPACT_ATOMS: atom_id res chain seq x y z
N MET A 1 -30.37 9.84 -16.89
CA MET A 1 -29.97 11.27 -16.97
C MET A 1 -29.41 11.48 -18.35
N LYS A 2 -29.90 12.47 -19.12
CA LYS A 2 -29.39 12.72 -20.48
C LYS A 2 -27.98 13.29 -20.37
N PHE A 3 -27.05 12.90 -21.26
CA PHE A 3 -25.65 13.35 -21.30
C PHE A 3 -25.53 14.90 -21.16
N THR A 4 -26.45 15.65 -21.75
CA THR A 4 -26.57 17.11 -21.64
C THR A 4 -26.87 17.63 -20.23
N GLU A 5 -27.58 16.87 -19.41
CA GLU A 5 -27.85 17.22 -17.99
C GLU A 5 -26.64 16.89 -17.11
N MET A 6 -25.94 15.81 -17.46
CA MET A 6 -24.69 15.39 -16.81
C MET A 6 -23.59 16.45 -17.04
N LEU A 7 -23.45 16.96 -18.27
CA LEU A 7 -22.52 18.05 -18.60
C LEU A 7 -22.84 19.35 -17.82
N LYS A 8 -24.10 19.70 -17.61
CA LYS A 8 -24.50 20.90 -16.84
C LYS A 8 -24.14 20.83 -15.36
N THR A 9 -24.10 19.65 -14.79
CA THR A 9 -23.73 19.44 -13.37
C THR A 9 -22.21 19.51 -13.15
N ILE A 10 -21.40 19.28 -14.22
CA ILE A 10 -19.96 19.18 -14.18
C ILE A 10 -19.26 20.53 -14.31
N ILE A 11 -19.93 21.52 -14.92
CA ILE A 11 -19.25 22.73 -15.41
C ILE A 11 -19.88 23.98 -14.75
N SER A 12 -19.57 24.20 -13.49
CA SER A 12 -19.90 25.48 -12.85
C SER A 12 -18.88 26.59 -13.09
N GLU A 13 -17.72 26.32 -13.74
CA GLU A 13 -16.64 27.30 -13.83
C GLU A 13 -16.00 27.55 -15.20
N ASP A 14 -16.30 26.78 -16.27
CA ASP A 14 -15.73 27.08 -17.60
C ASP A 14 -16.62 26.68 -18.78
N VAL A 15 -17.36 27.66 -19.32
CA VAL A 15 -18.16 27.56 -20.56
C VAL A 15 -17.33 27.05 -21.76
N ARG A 16 -16.01 27.23 -21.73
CA ARG A 16 -15.09 26.75 -22.78
C ARG A 16 -14.97 25.23 -22.78
N SER A 17 -15.05 24.59 -21.61
CA SER A 17 -14.94 23.13 -21.49
C SER A 17 -16.16 22.41 -22.09
N GLU A 18 -17.37 22.94 -21.92
CA GLU A 18 -18.58 22.36 -22.47
C GLU A 18 -18.61 22.44 -24.00
N LEU A 19 -18.24 23.58 -24.55
CA LEU A 19 -18.11 23.80 -26.00
C LEU A 19 -17.01 22.90 -26.61
N PHE A 20 -15.91 22.69 -25.87
CA PHE A 20 -14.83 21.81 -26.27
C PHE A 20 -15.29 20.36 -26.37
N LEU A 21 -16.00 19.84 -25.35
CA LEU A 21 -16.51 18.48 -25.33
C LEU A 21 -17.51 18.24 -26.47
N LYS A 22 -18.51 19.11 -26.63
CA LYS A 22 -19.51 19.04 -27.70
C LYS A 22 -18.90 19.01 -29.08
N LYS A 23 -17.85 19.78 -29.32
CA LYS A 23 -17.15 19.87 -30.59
C LYS A 23 -16.63 18.51 -31.10
N PHE A 24 -16.28 17.59 -30.22
CA PHE A 24 -15.65 16.31 -30.59
C PHE A 24 -16.57 15.11 -30.43
N THR A 25 -17.61 15.21 -29.60
CA THR A 25 -18.54 14.10 -29.30
C THR A 25 -19.92 14.27 -29.87
N GLU A 26 -20.24 15.44 -30.49
CA GLU A 26 -21.52 15.66 -31.16
C GLU A 26 -21.33 15.80 -32.68
N PRO A 27 -22.31 15.37 -33.49
CA PRO A 27 -22.28 15.59 -34.94
C PRO A 27 -22.23 17.07 -35.28
N THR A 28 -21.36 17.42 -36.20
CA THR A 28 -21.23 18.82 -36.71
C THR A 28 -21.73 18.93 -38.14
N VAL A 29 -21.99 20.15 -38.61
CA VAL A 29 -22.34 20.40 -40.01
C VAL A 29 -21.15 21.08 -40.68
N ASP A 30 -20.64 20.47 -41.72
CA ASP A 30 -19.60 21.07 -42.56
C ASP A 30 -20.13 22.35 -43.22
N LYS A 31 -19.50 23.48 -42.91
CA LYS A 31 -19.94 24.81 -43.37
C LYS A 31 -19.84 25.01 -44.91
N LYS A 32 -18.99 24.21 -45.56
CA LYS A 32 -18.80 24.32 -47.02
C LYS A 32 -19.77 23.41 -47.80
N THR A 33 -20.06 22.23 -47.29
CA THR A 33 -20.84 21.22 -47.97
C THR A 33 -22.26 21.05 -47.45
N GLY A 34 -22.58 21.62 -46.26
CA GLY A 34 -23.87 21.47 -45.58
C GLY A 34 -24.14 20.04 -45.06
N LYS A 35 -23.20 19.12 -45.22
CA LYS A 35 -23.36 17.71 -44.79
C LYS A 35 -23.08 17.56 -43.30
N LYS A 36 -23.87 16.69 -42.63
CA LYS A 36 -23.59 16.26 -41.25
C LYS A 36 -22.32 15.43 -41.24
N VAL A 37 -21.38 15.80 -40.39
CA VAL A 37 -20.14 15.08 -40.10
C VAL A 37 -20.30 14.35 -38.77
N ALA A 38 -19.98 13.06 -38.74
CA ALA A 38 -20.03 12.27 -37.54
C ALA A 38 -19.04 12.81 -36.44
N PRO A 39 -19.31 12.61 -35.16
CA PRO A 39 -18.38 13.01 -34.12
C PRO A 39 -17.04 12.27 -34.26
N VAL A 40 -15.97 12.90 -33.82
CA VAL A 40 -14.61 12.33 -33.95
C VAL A 40 -14.40 11.20 -32.93
N LEU A 41 -14.97 11.35 -31.77
CA LEU A 41 -14.79 10.45 -30.60
C LEU A 41 -16.14 10.11 -29.98
N THR A 42 -16.20 8.95 -29.34
CA THR A 42 -17.23 8.70 -28.32
C THR A 42 -16.93 9.48 -27.03
N PRO A 43 -17.92 9.67 -26.16
CA PRO A 43 -17.67 10.28 -24.85
C PRO A 43 -16.65 9.50 -24.03
N GLU A 44 -16.66 8.16 -24.09
CA GLU A 44 -15.75 7.27 -23.39
C GLU A 44 -14.31 7.41 -23.90
N GLU A 45 -14.13 7.46 -25.22
CA GLU A 45 -12.82 7.69 -25.85
C GLU A 45 -12.27 9.07 -25.43
N LEU A 46 -13.09 10.12 -25.42
CA LEU A 46 -12.65 11.44 -25.00
C LEU A 46 -12.25 11.46 -23.52
N LEU A 47 -13.02 10.81 -22.65
CA LEU A 47 -12.68 10.71 -21.22
C LEU A 47 -11.34 10.00 -21.04
N THR A 48 -11.12 8.91 -21.77
CA THR A 48 -9.86 8.15 -21.75
C THR A 48 -8.66 9.03 -22.13
N LEU A 49 -8.80 9.89 -23.16
CA LEU A 49 -7.74 10.83 -23.52
C LEU A 49 -7.48 11.87 -22.42
N ILE A 50 -8.52 12.39 -21.79
CA ILE A 50 -8.39 13.39 -20.72
C ILE A 50 -7.67 12.80 -19.52
N VAL A 51 -8.01 11.59 -19.08
CA VAL A 51 -7.38 10.91 -17.94
C VAL A 51 -5.90 10.59 -18.21
N ASN A 52 -5.54 10.37 -19.48
CA ASN A 52 -4.16 10.08 -19.86
C ASN A 52 -3.35 11.32 -20.28
N ASP A 53 -3.93 12.51 -20.31
CA ASP A 53 -3.16 13.74 -20.46
C ASP A 53 -2.47 14.13 -19.15
N PRO A 54 -1.13 14.19 -19.08
CA PRO A 54 -0.39 14.47 -17.85
C PRO A 54 -0.63 15.88 -17.29
N THR A 55 -1.21 16.79 -18.07
CA THR A 55 -1.54 18.16 -17.65
C THR A 55 -3.00 18.33 -17.26
N SER A 56 -3.81 17.28 -17.41
CA SER A 56 -5.20 17.23 -16.91
C SER A 56 -5.24 17.12 -15.39
N ARG A 57 -6.36 17.55 -14.82
CA ARG A 57 -6.71 17.26 -13.42
C ARG A 57 -8.00 16.45 -13.40
N ALA A 58 -7.87 15.17 -13.22
CA ALA A 58 -8.95 14.22 -13.03
C ALA A 58 -8.67 13.38 -11.79
N ASP A 59 -9.72 12.83 -11.18
CA ASP A 59 -9.55 11.89 -10.07
C ASP A 59 -8.92 10.58 -10.61
N GLU A 60 -8.13 9.91 -9.81
CA GLU A 60 -7.48 8.66 -10.20
C GLU A 60 -8.54 7.60 -10.55
N GLY A 61 -8.41 6.96 -11.72
CA GLY A 61 -9.41 5.99 -12.20
C GLY A 61 -10.75 6.60 -12.61
N ALA A 62 -10.79 7.89 -12.98
CA ALA A 62 -12.03 8.57 -13.39
C ALA A 62 -12.77 7.81 -14.48
N THR A 63 -14.04 7.48 -14.25
CA THR A 63 -14.96 6.79 -15.15
C THR A 63 -16.06 7.70 -15.70
N SER A 64 -16.09 8.96 -15.26
CA SER A 64 -17.07 9.95 -15.70
C SER A 64 -16.47 11.35 -15.75
N PHE A 65 -17.06 12.23 -16.55
CA PHE A 65 -16.62 13.63 -16.65
C PHE A 65 -16.78 14.41 -15.35
N ASN A 66 -17.63 13.97 -14.42
CA ASN A 66 -17.78 14.60 -13.09
C ASN A 66 -16.49 14.56 -12.25
N GLN A 67 -15.58 13.65 -12.59
CA GLN A 67 -14.31 13.45 -11.92
C GLN A 67 -13.16 14.22 -12.60
N VAL A 68 -13.49 15.00 -13.64
CA VAL A 68 -12.52 15.84 -14.36
C VAL A 68 -12.63 17.29 -13.88
N LYS A 69 -11.59 17.77 -13.22
CA LYS A 69 -11.51 19.14 -12.70
C LYS A 69 -10.94 20.12 -13.73
N LYS A 70 -10.07 19.62 -14.62
CA LYS A 70 -9.45 20.43 -15.68
C LYS A 70 -9.02 19.53 -16.83
N THR A 71 -9.37 19.92 -18.06
CA THR A 71 -8.89 19.29 -19.30
C THR A 71 -7.45 19.75 -19.59
N GLY A 72 -6.57 18.82 -19.90
CA GLY A 72 -5.16 19.09 -20.18
C GLY A 72 -4.91 19.71 -21.54
N GLY A 73 -3.71 20.27 -21.71
CA GLY A 73 -3.28 20.92 -22.95
C GLY A 73 -2.99 19.95 -24.11
N TYR A 74 -2.76 18.67 -23.84
CA TYR A 74 -2.41 17.67 -24.85
C TYR A 74 -3.60 16.89 -25.41
N VAL A 75 -4.78 16.98 -24.79
CA VAL A 75 -6.00 16.33 -25.27
C VAL A 75 -6.28 16.69 -26.75
N GLN A 76 -6.11 17.95 -27.13
CA GLN A 76 -6.32 18.38 -28.53
C GLN A 76 -5.33 17.71 -29.49
N TRP A 77 -4.08 17.55 -29.11
CA TRP A 77 -3.07 16.85 -29.90
C TRP A 77 -3.44 15.38 -30.06
N MET A 78 -3.80 14.67 -28.99
CA MET A 78 -4.25 13.27 -29.05
C MET A 78 -5.48 13.10 -29.95
N ILE A 79 -6.45 14.02 -29.86
CA ILE A 79 -7.60 14.03 -30.78
C ILE A 79 -7.15 14.17 -32.24
N ASN A 80 -6.12 14.99 -32.51
CA ASN A 80 -5.59 15.15 -33.83
C ASN A 80 -4.89 13.88 -34.37
N GLN A 81 -4.24 13.09 -33.51
CA GLN A 81 -3.72 11.78 -33.90
C GLN A 81 -4.86 10.86 -34.34
N ILE A 82 -5.94 10.75 -33.55
CA ILE A 82 -7.10 9.93 -33.89
C ILE A 82 -7.78 10.40 -35.19
N LYS A 83 -7.88 11.72 -35.42
CA LYS A 83 -8.41 12.26 -36.67
C LYS A 83 -7.59 11.87 -37.88
N ARG A 84 -6.28 11.73 -37.77
CA ARG A 84 -5.42 11.25 -38.88
C ARG A 84 -5.72 9.79 -39.22
N LEU A 85 -6.00 8.96 -38.21
CA LEU A 85 -6.32 7.54 -38.36
C LEU A 85 -7.78 7.30 -38.72
N ARG A 86 -8.71 8.17 -38.30
CA ARG A 86 -10.16 8.07 -38.51
C ARG A 86 -10.75 9.38 -39.06
N PRO A 87 -10.38 9.79 -40.26
CA PRO A 87 -10.81 11.09 -40.81
C PRO A 87 -12.33 11.19 -40.99
N GLU A 88 -13.04 10.07 -41.15
CA GLU A 88 -14.48 10.02 -41.36
C GLU A 88 -15.32 10.03 -40.07
N GLY A 89 -14.69 9.99 -38.90
CA GLY A 89 -15.33 10.02 -37.59
C GLY A 89 -15.90 8.67 -37.13
N VAL A 90 -16.61 8.71 -35.99
CA VAL A 90 -17.19 7.54 -35.33
C VAL A 90 -18.28 6.88 -36.19
N GLY A 91 -18.30 5.55 -36.23
CA GLY A 91 -19.39 4.75 -36.76
C GLY A 91 -19.34 4.50 -38.28
N LYS A 92 -18.40 5.03 -39.02
CA LYS A 92 -18.18 4.62 -40.39
C LYS A 92 -17.30 3.37 -40.47
N LYS A 93 -17.84 2.29 -41.00
CA LYS A 93 -17.07 1.12 -41.42
C LYS A 93 -16.22 1.51 -42.62
N SER A 94 -14.96 1.73 -42.40
CA SER A 94 -13.96 1.85 -43.46
C SER A 94 -13.59 0.44 -43.95
N GLY A 95 -13.16 0.34 -45.23
CA GLY A 95 -12.83 -0.93 -45.85
C GLY A 95 -11.63 -1.67 -45.22
N PRO A 96 -11.14 -2.75 -45.83
CA PRO A 96 -10.14 -3.67 -45.23
C PRO A 96 -8.78 -3.06 -44.86
N ASN A 97 -8.55 -1.78 -45.15
CA ASN A 97 -7.39 -1.00 -44.66
C ASN A 97 -7.83 0.15 -43.75
N SER A 98 -8.90 -0.02 -43.02
CA SER A 98 -9.39 1.01 -42.11
C SER A 98 -8.39 1.22 -40.97
N GLY A 99 -8.11 2.46 -40.58
CA GLY A 99 -7.27 2.79 -39.43
C GLY A 99 -7.82 2.33 -38.05
N MET A 100 -8.84 1.45 -38.05
CA MET A 100 -9.48 0.97 -36.80
C MET A 100 -8.53 0.14 -35.93
N GLU A 101 -7.71 -0.73 -36.55
CA GLU A 101 -6.69 -1.49 -35.84
C GLU A 101 -5.64 -0.56 -35.24
N GLN A 102 -5.21 0.44 -36.01
CA GLN A 102 -4.23 1.43 -35.53
C GLN A 102 -4.79 2.33 -34.43
N ILE A 103 -6.10 2.62 -34.46
CA ILE A 103 -6.77 3.35 -33.38
C ILE A 103 -6.85 2.50 -32.12
N ALA A 104 -7.20 1.22 -32.25
CA ALA A 104 -7.18 0.29 -31.12
C ALA A 104 -5.78 0.20 -30.49
N LEU A 105 -4.74 0.04 -31.31
CA LEU A 105 -3.35 0.06 -30.84
C LEU A 105 -2.96 1.39 -30.18
N PHE A 106 -3.43 2.53 -30.69
CA PHE A 106 -3.20 3.83 -30.06
C PHE A 106 -3.80 3.90 -28.65
N PHE A 107 -5.02 3.38 -28.46
CA PHE A 107 -5.64 3.35 -27.13
C PHE A 107 -4.98 2.31 -26.21
N GLU A 108 -4.54 1.18 -26.74
CA GLU A 108 -3.77 0.18 -25.98
C GLU A 108 -2.41 0.73 -25.51
N ASP A 109 -1.74 1.51 -26.35
CA ASP A 109 -0.43 2.11 -26.05
C ASP A 109 -0.53 3.51 -25.42
N LEU A 110 -1.71 3.94 -24.99
CA LEU A 110 -1.93 5.30 -24.49
C LEU A 110 -1.06 5.63 -23.25
N TYR A 111 -0.71 4.63 -22.45
CA TYR A 111 0.22 4.77 -21.32
C TYR A 111 1.64 5.16 -21.80
N LYS A 112 2.11 4.61 -22.93
CA LYS A 112 3.41 4.99 -23.52
C LYS A 112 3.36 6.43 -24.04
N VAL A 113 2.27 6.79 -24.73
CA VAL A 113 2.03 8.15 -25.19
C VAL A 113 2.00 9.14 -24.01
N LYS A 114 1.40 8.76 -22.89
CA LYS A 114 1.41 9.55 -21.66
C LYS A 114 2.83 9.80 -21.15
N ASP A 115 3.67 8.78 -21.12
CA ASP A 115 5.06 8.90 -20.69
C ASP A 115 5.87 9.82 -21.62
N ASP A 116 5.66 9.72 -22.94
CA ASP A 116 6.30 10.58 -23.92
C ASP A 116 5.83 12.05 -23.77
N LEU A 117 4.57 12.28 -23.50
CA LEU A 117 4.03 13.62 -23.19
C LEU A 117 4.62 14.20 -21.92
N ILE A 118 4.80 13.37 -20.87
CA ILE A 118 5.48 13.77 -19.64
C ILE A 118 6.92 14.19 -19.91
N LYS A 119 7.64 13.37 -20.70
CA LYS A 119 9.01 13.69 -21.13
C LYS A 119 9.05 14.98 -21.94
N PHE A 120 8.16 15.14 -22.91
CA PHE A 120 8.08 16.32 -23.75
C PHE A 120 7.86 17.59 -22.93
N GLU A 121 6.89 17.61 -22.00
CA GLU A 121 6.61 18.76 -21.14
C GLU A 121 7.80 19.08 -20.24
N ARG A 122 8.40 18.05 -19.66
CA ARG A 122 9.50 18.17 -18.71
C ARG A 122 10.80 18.68 -19.36
N PHE A 123 11.11 18.18 -20.56
CA PHE A 123 12.36 18.50 -21.26
C PHE A 123 12.18 19.52 -22.39
N LYS A 124 11.03 20.19 -22.47
CA LYS A 124 10.70 21.14 -23.54
C LYS A 124 11.78 22.18 -23.82
N ASN A 125 12.48 22.64 -22.77
CA ASN A 125 13.56 23.61 -22.90
C ASN A 125 14.84 23.04 -23.54
N GLN A 126 15.02 21.72 -23.54
CA GLN A 126 16.15 21.00 -24.16
C GLN A 126 15.83 20.56 -25.59
N ILE A 127 14.58 20.59 -25.98
CA ILE A 127 14.10 20.30 -27.34
C ILE A 127 14.41 21.51 -28.25
N PRO A 128 14.88 21.28 -29.48
CA PRO A 128 15.09 22.34 -30.47
C PRO A 128 13.82 23.19 -30.67
N VAL A 129 13.97 24.49 -30.81
CA VAL A 129 12.85 25.45 -30.82
C VAL A 129 11.82 25.16 -31.91
N ASP A 130 12.27 24.73 -33.07
CA ASP A 130 11.44 24.34 -34.23
C ASP A 130 10.60 23.09 -34.00
N LYS A 131 10.98 22.23 -33.03
CA LYS A 131 10.27 20.98 -32.64
C LYS A 131 9.46 21.11 -31.36
N ARG A 132 9.36 22.28 -30.75
CA ARG A 132 8.60 22.49 -29.49
C ARG A 132 7.10 22.61 -29.68
N ASP A 133 6.62 22.69 -30.91
CA ASP A 133 5.18 22.70 -31.20
C ASP A 133 4.66 21.29 -31.40
N ILE A 134 4.10 20.71 -30.32
CA ILE A 134 3.59 19.33 -30.34
C ILE A 134 2.53 19.09 -31.42
N ASN A 135 1.78 20.14 -31.83
CA ASN A 135 0.73 19.98 -32.85
C ASN A 135 1.29 19.63 -34.23
N LYS A 136 2.57 19.81 -34.43
CA LYS A 136 3.26 19.45 -35.69
C LYS A 136 3.81 18.03 -35.68
N LEU A 137 3.84 17.36 -34.51
CA LEU A 137 4.41 16.05 -34.33
C LEU A 137 3.35 14.95 -34.41
N THR A 138 3.73 13.81 -34.99
CA THR A 138 3.01 12.53 -34.84
C THR A 138 3.43 11.87 -33.51
N SER A 139 2.74 10.78 -33.11
CA SER A 139 3.14 9.98 -31.94
C SER A 139 4.54 9.39 -32.09
N ASP A 140 4.89 8.92 -33.29
CA ASP A 140 6.20 8.34 -33.58
C ASP A 140 7.31 9.41 -33.52
N GLU A 141 7.06 10.58 -34.13
CA GLU A 141 7.99 11.71 -34.06
C GLU A 141 8.16 12.26 -32.64
N LEU A 142 7.10 12.23 -31.81
CA LEU A 142 7.19 12.57 -30.39
C LEU A 142 8.06 11.55 -29.66
N TYR A 143 7.81 10.25 -29.85
CA TYR A 143 8.62 9.19 -29.27
C TYR A 143 10.10 9.34 -29.63
N ASP A 144 10.42 9.47 -30.93
CA ASP A 144 11.80 9.64 -31.40
C ASP A 144 12.49 10.87 -30.81
N LEU A 145 11.72 11.94 -30.58
CA LEU A 145 12.23 13.18 -30.01
C LEU A 145 12.57 13.06 -28.52
N VAL A 146 11.83 12.20 -27.77
CA VAL A 146 11.93 12.12 -26.31
C VAL A 146 12.48 10.79 -25.79
N LYS A 147 12.71 9.79 -26.65
CA LYS A 147 13.15 8.45 -26.24
C LYS A 147 14.44 8.43 -25.41
N ASP A 148 15.37 9.35 -25.70
CA ASP A 148 16.66 9.45 -25.01
C ASP A 148 16.55 10.23 -23.68
N PHE A 149 15.43 10.88 -23.40
CA PHE A 149 15.16 11.50 -22.12
C PHE A 149 14.69 10.47 -21.11
N SER A 150 15.40 10.34 -20.00
CA SER A 150 14.97 9.50 -18.88
C SER A 150 14.14 10.31 -17.89
N LEU A 151 12.95 9.82 -17.55
CA LEU A 151 12.14 10.39 -16.47
C LEU A 151 12.83 10.24 -15.11
N GLU A 152 13.74 9.26 -14.98
CA GLU A 152 14.50 9.01 -13.76
C GLU A 152 15.53 10.11 -13.44
N LYS A 153 15.91 10.95 -14.41
CA LYS A 153 16.93 12.00 -14.25
C LYS A 153 16.40 13.44 -14.22
N ALA A 154 15.11 13.66 -14.06
CA ALA A 154 14.58 14.99 -14.27
C ALA A 154 14.21 15.75 -13.00
N THR A 155 14.68 16.96 -12.99
CA THR A 155 14.38 18.15 -12.16
C THR A 155 13.17 18.04 -11.25
N THR A 156 13.47 17.83 -10.02
CA THR A 156 12.63 17.79 -8.85
C THR A 156 11.87 19.10 -8.60
N THR A 157 10.55 19.03 -8.36
CA THR A 157 9.78 20.07 -7.70
C THR A 157 10.39 20.37 -6.31
N LYS A 158 9.94 21.42 -5.63
CA LYS A 158 10.45 21.76 -4.29
C LYS A 158 10.23 20.62 -3.27
N ALA A 159 9.21 19.76 -3.46
CA ALA A 159 8.98 18.53 -2.74
C ALA A 159 9.97 17.44 -3.16
N GLU A 160 10.13 17.17 -4.45
CA GLU A 160 11.08 16.22 -5.03
C GLU A 160 12.55 16.58 -4.75
N ARG A 161 12.89 17.88 -4.58
CA ARG A 161 14.25 18.30 -4.14
C ARG A 161 14.55 17.93 -2.68
N LYS A 162 13.54 17.83 -1.83
CA LYS A 162 13.70 17.26 -0.48
C LYS A 162 14.02 15.78 -0.53
N ASP A 163 13.38 15.04 -1.45
CA ASP A 163 13.52 13.60 -1.59
C ASP A 163 14.83 13.23 -2.30
N ALA A 164 15.35 14.11 -3.17
CA ALA A 164 16.59 13.88 -3.93
C ALA A 164 17.82 13.54 -3.06
N LYS A 165 17.84 14.04 -1.82
CA LYS A 165 18.89 13.72 -0.85
C LYS A 165 18.89 12.24 -0.46
N TYR A 166 17.72 11.61 -0.41
CA TYR A 166 17.55 10.20 -0.03
C TYR A 166 17.38 9.27 -1.25
N ALA A 167 17.37 9.85 -2.46
CA ALA A 167 17.16 9.07 -3.67
C ALA A 167 18.38 8.23 -4.02
N HIS A 168 18.15 6.92 -4.22
CA HIS A 168 19.12 5.99 -4.78
C HIS A 168 18.39 5.05 -5.75
N PRO A 169 18.96 4.70 -6.94
CA PRO A 169 18.26 3.85 -7.93
C PRO A 169 17.88 2.46 -7.43
N GLY A 170 18.57 1.97 -6.40
CA GLY A 170 18.31 0.66 -5.78
C GLY A 170 17.35 0.69 -4.59
N GLY A 171 16.89 1.88 -4.17
CA GLY A 171 15.98 2.06 -3.05
C GLY A 171 14.87 3.04 -3.35
N THR A 172 13.84 3.07 -2.53
CA THR A 172 12.70 3.98 -2.64
C THR A 172 12.61 4.89 -1.42
N PHE A 173 12.21 6.12 -1.65
CA PHE A 173 11.78 7.04 -0.60
C PHE A 173 10.33 6.72 -0.27
N GLU A 174 10.01 6.51 1.01
CA GLU A 174 8.70 6.02 1.43
C GLU A 174 7.90 7.05 2.23
N LEU A 175 8.54 7.71 3.20
CA LEU A 175 7.86 8.64 4.11
C LEU A 175 8.81 9.72 4.59
N GLU A 176 8.32 10.97 4.68
CA GLU A 176 8.92 12.05 5.45
C GLU A 176 7.91 12.60 6.46
N THR A 177 8.33 12.71 7.71
CA THR A 177 7.60 13.34 8.80
C THR A 177 8.37 14.57 9.32
N PRO A 178 7.87 15.32 10.30
CA PRO A 178 8.63 16.41 10.90
C PRO A 178 10.02 15.98 11.38
N ASN A 179 10.15 14.80 12.00
CA ASN A 179 11.39 14.36 12.64
C ASN A 179 12.10 13.22 11.92
N TYR A 180 11.43 12.45 11.07
CA TYR A 180 11.97 11.25 10.46
C TYR A 180 11.84 11.20 8.94
N VAL A 181 12.71 10.39 8.33
CA VAL A 181 12.59 9.96 6.93
C VAL A 181 12.73 8.45 6.89
N ILE A 182 11.96 7.79 6.03
CA ILE A 182 12.02 6.35 5.80
C ILE A 182 12.37 6.09 4.33
N THR A 183 13.35 5.23 4.11
CA THR A 183 13.68 4.64 2.81
C THR A 183 13.53 3.13 2.88
N LYS A 184 13.39 2.49 1.72
CA LYS A 184 13.14 1.05 1.62
C LYS A 184 13.92 0.45 0.46
N ILE A 185 14.46 -0.73 0.67
CA ILE A 185 15.11 -1.55 -0.37
C ILE A 185 14.29 -2.83 -0.52
N THR A 186 13.92 -3.15 -1.77
CA THR A 186 13.23 -4.39 -2.14
C THR A 186 13.98 -5.17 -3.21
N ARG A 187 14.98 -4.55 -3.84
CA ARG A 187 15.75 -5.12 -4.96
C ARG A 187 16.78 -6.10 -4.45
N THR A 188 16.91 -7.23 -5.12
CA THR A 188 17.89 -8.29 -4.82
C THR A 188 19.14 -8.23 -5.68
N ASP A 189 19.21 -7.31 -6.66
CA ASP A 189 20.30 -7.14 -7.61
C ASP A 189 21.41 -6.18 -7.09
N GLU A 190 22.41 -5.92 -7.94
CA GLU A 190 23.54 -5.04 -7.59
C GLU A 190 23.11 -3.63 -7.20
N LEU A 191 22.05 -3.06 -7.82
CA LEU A 191 21.54 -1.75 -7.43
C LEU A 191 20.97 -1.75 -6.01
N GLY A 192 20.33 -2.85 -5.58
CA GLY A 192 19.89 -3.02 -4.19
C GLY A 192 21.07 -3.06 -3.21
N LYS A 193 22.17 -3.73 -3.58
CA LYS A 193 23.41 -3.76 -2.78
C LYS A 193 24.04 -2.38 -2.67
N GLU A 194 24.13 -1.66 -3.78
CA GLU A 194 24.63 -0.27 -3.81
C GLU A 194 23.78 0.64 -2.92
N ALA A 195 22.44 0.48 -2.94
CA ALA A 195 21.56 1.21 -2.05
C ALA A 195 21.81 0.88 -0.57
N ALA A 196 22.02 -0.39 -0.23
CA ALA A 196 22.33 -0.79 1.15
C ALA A 196 23.65 -0.17 1.63
N CYS A 197 24.69 -0.16 0.77
CA CYS A 197 25.93 0.55 1.06
C CYS A 197 25.71 2.05 1.26
N PHE A 198 25.02 2.70 0.33
CA PHE A 198 24.74 4.14 0.38
C PHE A 198 23.97 4.53 1.65
N TYR A 199 22.87 3.84 1.92
CA TYR A 199 22.05 4.11 3.11
C TYR A 199 22.77 3.76 4.42
N GLY A 200 23.75 2.83 4.37
CA GLY A 200 24.64 2.50 5.48
C GLY A 200 25.84 3.46 5.63
N GLY A 201 25.90 4.57 4.85
CA GLY A 201 27.00 5.52 4.93
C GLY A 201 28.28 5.02 4.26
N ASN A 202 28.15 4.35 3.11
CA ASN A 202 29.25 3.78 2.31
C ASN A 202 30.18 2.87 3.12
N ASN A 203 29.60 2.05 4.02
CA ASN A 203 30.30 1.13 4.92
C ASN A 203 31.25 1.80 5.96
N LYS A 204 31.11 3.10 6.18
CA LYS A 204 31.97 3.82 7.12
C LYS A 204 31.22 4.33 8.35
N GLU A 205 29.91 4.47 8.29
CA GLU A 205 29.11 5.14 9.32
C GLU A 205 28.15 4.23 10.05
N THR A 206 27.86 3.05 9.50
CA THR A 206 27.10 2.01 10.19
C THR A 206 27.90 0.72 10.27
N ARG A 207 27.54 -0.14 11.23
CA ARG A 207 28.09 -1.48 11.38
C ARG A 207 27.19 -2.57 10.84
N TRP A 208 26.16 -2.20 10.07
CA TRP A 208 25.20 -3.15 9.54
C TRP A 208 25.85 -4.18 8.63
N CYS A 209 25.62 -5.44 8.93
CA CYS A 209 26.12 -6.55 8.12
C CYS A 209 25.58 -6.54 6.68
N THR A 210 24.40 -5.94 6.47
CA THR A 210 23.76 -5.79 5.16
C THR A 210 24.41 -4.73 4.26
N SER A 211 25.20 -3.82 4.84
CA SER A 211 25.96 -2.79 4.10
C SER A 211 27.48 -3.04 4.11
N ALA A 212 27.93 -4.16 4.70
CA ALA A 212 29.36 -4.50 4.80
C ALA A 212 29.95 -4.96 3.45
N PRO A 213 31.25 -4.76 3.22
CA PRO A 213 31.92 -5.28 2.03
C PRO A 213 31.75 -6.80 1.90
N GLY A 214 31.40 -7.26 0.68
CA GLY A 214 31.16 -8.68 0.40
C GLY A 214 29.70 -9.11 0.50
N LEU A 215 28.82 -8.34 1.11
CA LEU A 215 27.34 -8.31 1.04
C LEU A 215 26.59 -9.66 1.07
N SER A 216 27.21 -10.75 1.53
CA SER A 216 26.54 -12.05 1.65
C SER A 216 25.32 -12.03 2.57
N TYR A 217 25.34 -11.16 3.58
CA TYR A 217 24.21 -10.95 4.47
C TYR A 217 23.07 -10.15 3.82
N PHE A 218 23.37 -9.18 2.95
CA PHE A 218 22.35 -8.45 2.21
C PHE A 218 21.45 -9.41 1.43
N GLU A 219 22.05 -10.31 0.65
CA GLU A 219 21.30 -11.27 -0.16
C GLU A 219 20.40 -12.19 0.68
N ARG A 220 20.85 -12.54 1.88
CA ARG A 220 20.07 -13.35 2.81
C ARG A 220 18.83 -12.59 3.30
N TYR A 221 19.01 -11.37 3.80
CA TYR A 221 17.89 -10.59 4.36
C TYR A 221 16.90 -10.17 3.29
N ILE A 222 17.38 -9.65 2.16
CA ILE A 222 16.50 -9.10 1.12
C ILE A 222 15.61 -10.15 0.44
N LYS A 223 16.00 -11.43 0.47
CA LYS A 223 15.16 -12.54 0.00
C LYS A 223 13.97 -12.79 0.90
N ASP A 224 14.12 -12.56 2.18
CA ASP A 224 13.07 -12.80 3.17
C ASP A 224 12.09 -11.63 3.23
N GLY A 225 12.55 -10.41 2.90
CA GLY A 225 11.72 -9.22 2.86
C GLY A 225 12.49 -7.91 2.73
N PRO A 226 11.79 -6.77 2.73
CA PRO A 226 12.39 -5.46 2.53
C PRO A 226 13.26 -5.03 3.72
N LEU A 227 14.31 -4.28 3.41
CA LEU A 227 15.10 -3.54 4.38
C LEU A 227 14.62 -2.09 4.41
N PHE A 228 14.29 -1.60 5.60
CA PHE A 228 13.92 -0.21 5.82
C PHE A 228 15.05 0.53 6.53
N GLN A 229 15.33 1.75 6.10
CA GLN A 229 16.22 2.65 6.83
C GLN A 229 15.39 3.84 7.34
N VAL A 230 15.54 4.15 8.61
CA VAL A 230 14.87 5.26 9.28
C VAL A 230 15.92 6.25 9.72
N TYR A 231 15.72 7.54 9.41
CA TYR A 231 16.67 8.62 9.69
C TYR A 231 16.04 9.65 10.60
N GLU A 232 16.77 10.12 11.60
CA GLU A 232 16.39 11.26 12.42
C GLU A 232 16.90 12.56 11.77
N LYS A 233 15.98 13.40 11.31
CA LYS A 233 16.28 14.61 10.51
C LYS A 233 17.09 15.66 11.26
N SER A 234 16.96 15.72 12.58
CA SER A 234 17.67 16.66 13.44
C SER A 234 19.15 16.31 13.65
N SER A 235 19.56 15.10 13.27
CA SER A 235 20.94 14.67 13.45
C SER A 235 21.88 15.29 12.40
N GLU A 236 23.17 15.47 12.79
CA GLU A 236 24.19 16.00 11.89
C GLU A 236 24.29 15.21 10.58
N PRO A 237 24.53 15.88 9.46
CA PRO A 237 24.71 15.20 8.18
C PRO A 237 25.96 14.32 8.18
N SER A 238 25.84 13.13 7.62
CA SER A 238 26.91 12.22 7.33
C SER A 238 27.93 12.84 6.37
N LYS A 239 29.21 12.63 6.64
CA LYS A 239 30.30 13.12 5.78
C LYS A 239 30.38 12.34 4.45
N GLU A 240 29.94 11.09 4.46
CA GLU A 240 30.05 10.19 3.30
C GLU A 240 28.89 10.35 2.31
N THR A 241 27.68 10.56 2.82
CA THR A 241 26.46 10.56 1.99
C THR A 241 25.61 11.82 2.11
N GLY A 242 25.91 12.69 3.10
CA GLY A 242 25.06 13.85 3.44
C GLY A 242 23.72 13.50 4.09
N LEU A 243 23.42 12.19 4.28
CA LEU A 243 22.23 11.75 4.99
C LEU A 243 22.36 11.98 6.49
N PRO A 244 21.28 12.04 7.27
CA PRO A 244 21.37 12.15 8.72
C PRO A 244 22.21 11.01 9.33
N SER A 245 23.08 11.35 10.29
CA SER A 245 23.99 10.38 10.91
C SER A 245 23.31 9.44 11.89
N THR A 246 22.22 9.89 12.53
CA THR A 246 21.39 9.03 13.39
C THR A 246 20.39 8.28 12.53
N ARG A 247 20.55 6.97 12.48
CA ARG A 247 19.76 6.11 11.62
C ARG A 247 19.61 4.71 12.18
N TRP A 248 18.56 4.03 11.75
CA TRP A 248 18.21 2.65 12.11
C TRP A 248 17.93 1.83 10.87
N GLN A 249 18.15 0.52 10.96
CA GLN A 249 17.74 -0.45 9.94
C GLN A 249 16.75 -1.42 10.53
N PHE A 250 15.61 -1.60 9.84
CA PHE A 250 14.55 -2.51 10.24
C PHE A 250 14.36 -3.60 9.20
N HIS A 251 14.27 -4.84 9.69
CA HIS A 251 13.90 -6.00 8.90
C HIS A 251 12.85 -6.81 9.66
N PHE A 252 11.59 -6.64 9.27
CA PHE A 252 10.45 -7.20 9.99
C PHE A 252 10.40 -8.73 9.91
N GLN A 253 10.80 -9.33 8.77
CA GLN A 253 10.73 -10.77 8.54
C GLN A 253 11.65 -11.57 9.46
N SER A 254 12.77 -10.99 9.88
CA SER A 254 13.67 -11.60 10.87
C SER A 254 13.50 -11.01 12.28
N ASN A 255 12.55 -10.10 12.47
CA ASN A 255 12.34 -9.37 13.74
C ASN A 255 13.61 -8.68 14.23
N GLN A 256 14.37 -8.07 13.32
CA GLN A 256 15.61 -7.37 13.61
C GLN A 256 15.47 -5.86 13.39
N PHE A 257 15.75 -5.12 14.45
CA PHE A 257 15.65 -3.66 14.50
C PHE A 257 16.91 -3.11 15.14
N MET A 258 17.78 -2.51 14.32
CA MET A 258 19.14 -2.21 14.67
C MET A 258 19.41 -0.71 14.64
N ASP A 259 20.18 -0.18 15.58
CA ASP A 259 20.79 1.14 15.49
C ASP A 259 21.99 1.13 14.51
N LYS A 260 22.62 2.28 14.31
CA LYS A 260 23.77 2.42 13.40
C LYS A 260 25.00 1.57 13.80
N ASP A 261 25.09 1.19 15.08
CA ASP A 261 26.18 0.38 15.63
C ASP A 261 25.88 -1.12 15.59
N ASP A 262 24.82 -1.52 14.89
CA ASP A 262 24.31 -2.90 14.80
C ASP A 262 23.87 -3.49 16.14
N ARG A 263 23.36 -2.63 17.05
CA ARG A 263 22.79 -3.04 18.32
C ARG A 263 21.29 -3.09 18.21
N SER A 264 20.69 -4.17 18.74
CA SER A 264 19.23 -4.29 18.77
C SER A 264 18.59 -3.19 19.59
N ILE A 265 17.54 -2.59 19.06
CA ILE A 265 16.69 -1.62 19.77
C ILE A 265 15.36 -2.23 20.15
N ASN A 266 14.69 -1.61 21.14
CA ASN A 266 13.30 -1.90 21.43
C ASN A 266 12.41 -1.13 20.43
N LEU A 267 11.89 -1.85 19.42
CA LEU A 267 11.05 -1.25 18.37
C LEU A 267 9.79 -0.59 18.93
N VAL A 268 9.13 -1.21 19.92
CA VAL A 268 7.91 -0.67 20.54
C VAL A 268 8.19 0.67 21.20
N GLU A 269 9.29 0.75 21.94
CA GLU A 269 9.71 2.00 22.58
C GLU A 269 10.06 3.07 21.55
N PHE A 270 10.79 2.69 20.48
CA PHE A 270 11.14 3.58 19.39
C PHE A 270 9.89 4.15 18.70
N LEU A 271 8.94 3.30 18.30
CA LEU A 271 7.74 3.73 17.60
C LEU A 271 6.77 4.55 18.47
N ASN A 272 6.73 4.29 19.77
CA ASN A 272 5.94 5.12 20.69
C ASN A 272 6.53 6.51 20.92
N LYS A 273 7.85 6.69 20.69
CA LYS A 273 8.53 7.99 20.76
C LYS A 273 8.62 8.71 19.42
N SER A 274 8.42 8.00 18.32
CA SER A 274 8.47 8.56 16.97
C SER A 274 7.19 9.32 16.61
N ASP A 275 7.22 10.03 15.48
CA ASP A 275 6.03 10.66 14.92
C ASP A 275 4.95 9.60 14.63
N LYS A 276 3.68 9.98 14.83
CA LYS A 276 2.55 9.07 14.64
C LYS A 276 2.55 8.41 13.25
N GLU A 277 2.90 9.16 12.24
CA GLU A 277 2.96 8.72 10.85
C GLU A 277 3.99 7.62 10.62
N VAL A 278 5.13 7.62 11.35
CA VAL A 278 6.13 6.55 11.32
C VAL A 278 5.54 5.26 11.86
N LYS A 279 4.84 5.34 12.97
CA LYS A 279 4.16 4.20 13.60
C LYS A 279 3.10 3.61 12.66
N GLU A 280 2.25 4.45 12.07
CA GLU A 280 1.21 4.01 11.13
C GLU A 280 1.79 3.43 9.83
N TYR A 281 2.90 3.97 9.33
CA TYR A 281 3.59 3.45 8.15
C TYR A 281 4.02 1.98 8.34
N PHE A 282 4.50 1.62 9.53
CA PHE A 282 4.96 0.26 9.80
C PHE A 282 3.85 -0.73 10.20
N LYS A 283 2.64 -0.27 10.45
CA LYS A 283 1.51 -1.13 10.83
C LYS A 283 1.27 -2.32 9.88
N PRO A 284 1.27 -2.14 8.53
CA PRO A 284 1.12 -3.26 7.59
C PRO A 284 2.24 -4.31 7.70
N GLN A 285 3.46 -3.92 8.05
CA GLN A 285 4.59 -4.83 8.20
C GLN A 285 4.40 -5.77 9.39
N PHE A 286 3.86 -5.27 10.50
CA PHE A 286 3.49 -6.13 11.63
C PHE A 286 2.39 -7.11 11.24
N MET A 287 1.34 -6.62 10.56
CA MET A 287 0.21 -7.46 10.14
C MET A 287 0.66 -8.61 9.22
N GLU A 288 1.52 -8.30 8.26
CA GLU A 288 2.09 -9.32 7.36
C GLU A 288 2.90 -10.38 8.12
N ASN A 289 3.71 -9.97 9.10
CA ASN A 289 4.56 -10.88 9.86
C ASN A 289 3.83 -11.69 10.93
N MET A 290 2.74 -11.19 11.48
CA MET A 290 1.92 -11.94 12.43
C MET A 290 1.33 -13.22 11.82
N THR A 291 1.11 -13.21 10.48
CA THR A 291 0.46 -14.32 9.76
C THR A 291 1.43 -15.23 9.02
N LYS A 292 2.73 -14.89 8.97
CA LYS A 292 3.78 -15.72 8.37
C LYS A 292 4.20 -16.82 9.34
N GLY A 293 3.74 -18.03 9.14
CA GLY A 293 4.19 -19.17 9.95
C GLY A 293 3.26 -20.36 9.97
N SER A 294 2.10 -20.26 9.37
CA SER A 294 1.11 -21.32 9.34
C SER A 294 1.43 -22.35 8.27
N GLY A 295 1.85 -23.53 8.70
CA GLY A 295 1.98 -24.72 7.86
C GLY A 295 0.63 -25.16 7.27
N LYS A 296 0.65 -26.20 6.46
CA LYS A 296 -0.53 -26.82 5.81
C LYS A 296 -1.68 -27.04 6.81
N GLY A 297 -2.79 -26.32 6.64
CA GLY A 297 -4.05 -26.65 7.32
C GLY A 297 -4.71 -25.54 8.15
N GLY A 298 -4.23 -24.31 8.11
CA GLY A 298 -4.85 -23.17 8.80
C GLY A 298 -3.82 -22.15 9.26
N THR A 299 -4.26 -20.92 9.51
CA THR A 299 -3.38 -19.87 9.98
C THR A 299 -3.32 -19.90 11.50
N SER A 300 -2.14 -20.14 12.09
CA SER A 300 -1.91 -19.98 13.52
C SER A 300 -1.20 -18.68 13.82
N ILE A 301 -1.51 -18.10 14.97
CA ILE A 301 -0.83 -16.91 15.49
C ILE A 301 -0.30 -17.23 16.88
N ASP A 302 1.01 -17.05 17.02
CA ASP A 302 1.70 -17.22 18.29
C ASP A 302 2.08 -15.82 18.82
N VAL A 303 1.52 -15.50 19.99
CA VAL A 303 1.76 -14.24 20.70
C VAL A 303 2.64 -14.51 21.91
N GLU A 304 3.95 -14.46 21.70
CA GLU A 304 4.94 -14.59 22.77
C GLU A 304 5.34 -13.20 23.26
N PHE A 305 4.89 -12.83 24.45
CA PHE A 305 5.23 -11.53 25.05
C PHE A 305 6.65 -11.51 25.62
N PRO A 306 7.39 -10.39 25.43
CA PRO A 306 7.08 -9.21 24.63
C PRO A 306 7.66 -9.26 23.20
N ARG A 307 8.12 -10.41 22.74
CA ARG A 307 9.08 -10.52 21.63
C ARG A 307 8.46 -10.77 20.25
N SER A 308 7.35 -11.51 20.18
CA SER A 308 6.76 -11.84 18.86
C SER A 308 6.21 -10.60 18.16
N PRO A 309 6.15 -10.59 16.81
CA PRO A 309 5.53 -9.50 16.04
C PRO A 309 4.10 -9.19 16.49
N ALA A 310 3.32 -10.22 16.84
CA ALA A 310 1.96 -10.06 17.35
C ALA A 310 1.94 -9.36 18.72
N ALA A 311 2.85 -9.72 19.63
CA ALA A 311 2.96 -9.06 20.94
C ALA A 311 3.39 -7.59 20.79
N GLN A 312 4.30 -7.30 19.88
CA GLN A 312 4.73 -5.93 19.58
C GLN A 312 3.57 -5.12 18.96
N PHE A 313 2.79 -5.72 18.06
CA PHE A 313 1.58 -5.08 17.52
C PHE A 313 0.59 -4.73 18.63
N ILE A 314 0.29 -5.67 19.52
CA ILE A 314 -0.61 -5.44 20.66
C ILE A 314 -0.08 -4.30 21.56
N ALA A 315 1.20 -4.27 21.84
CA ALA A 315 1.81 -3.21 22.65
C ALA A 315 1.74 -1.82 21.98
N LEU A 316 1.69 -1.75 20.66
CA LEU A 316 1.61 -0.50 19.88
C LEU A 316 0.17 -0.02 19.66
N TYR A 317 -0.73 -0.93 19.35
CA TYR A 317 -2.07 -0.60 18.83
C TYR A 317 -3.21 -1.10 19.75
N GLY A 318 -2.91 -1.96 20.71
CA GLY A 318 -3.90 -2.53 21.63
C GLY A 318 -4.53 -3.82 21.13
N PHE A 319 -5.25 -4.48 22.06
CA PHE A 319 -5.90 -5.77 21.76
C PHE A 319 -7.07 -5.65 20.79
N ASP A 320 -7.89 -4.59 20.91
CA ASP A 320 -9.04 -4.38 20.02
C ASP A 320 -8.59 -4.30 18.57
N GLU A 321 -7.61 -3.45 18.27
CA GLU A 321 -7.04 -3.28 16.94
C GLU A 321 -6.37 -4.57 16.43
N PHE A 322 -5.70 -5.31 17.33
CA PHE A 322 -5.11 -6.60 16.99
C PHE A 322 -6.18 -7.57 16.51
N PHE A 323 -7.25 -7.78 17.27
CA PHE A 323 -8.32 -8.71 16.89
C PHE A 323 -9.10 -8.24 15.66
N GLU A 324 -9.26 -6.93 15.45
CA GLU A 324 -9.87 -6.35 14.25
C GLU A 324 -9.02 -6.58 13.00
N SER A 325 -7.70 -6.56 13.15
CA SER A 325 -6.73 -6.74 12.06
C SER A 325 -6.57 -8.18 11.61
N LEU A 326 -7.01 -9.16 12.42
CA LEU A 326 -6.81 -10.58 12.10
C LEU A 326 -7.64 -11.03 10.89
N PRO A 327 -7.06 -11.84 9.99
CA PRO A 327 -7.82 -12.45 8.90
C PRO A 327 -8.79 -13.53 9.44
N GLU A 328 -9.93 -13.70 8.78
CA GLU A 328 -10.99 -14.62 9.21
C GLU A 328 -10.61 -16.11 9.13
N ASN A 329 -9.55 -16.46 8.42
CA ASN A 329 -9.07 -17.84 8.26
C ASN A 329 -8.18 -18.31 9.41
N ILE A 330 -8.06 -17.57 10.51
CA ILE A 330 -7.34 -17.99 11.71
C ILE A 330 -7.99 -19.22 12.29
N THR A 331 -7.18 -20.27 12.51
CA THR A 331 -7.62 -21.54 13.11
C THR A 331 -7.07 -21.76 14.51
N LYS A 332 -5.92 -21.18 14.85
CA LYS A 332 -5.31 -21.31 16.17
C LYS A 332 -4.70 -20.00 16.64
N MET A 333 -4.81 -19.76 17.94
CA MET A 333 -4.15 -18.64 18.60
C MET A 333 -3.55 -19.14 19.91
N ASP A 334 -2.28 -18.78 20.13
CA ASP A 334 -1.54 -19.09 21.34
C ASP A 334 -0.93 -17.81 21.93
N PHE A 335 -1.33 -17.47 23.16
CA PHE A 335 -0.80 -16.35 23.90
C PHE A 335 0.01 -16.87 25.09
N SER A 336 1.31 -16.73 25.02
CA SER A 336 2.26 -17.18 26.01
C SER A 336 3.17 -16.04 26.54
N GLY A 337 3.90 -16.30 27.63
CA GLY A 337 4.83 -15.35 28.22
C GLY A 337 4.16 -14.19 28.97
N GLY A 338 2.85 -14.25 29.22
CA GLY A 338 2.12 -13.28 30.02
C GLY A 338 2.59 -13.30 31.46
N ASN A 339 2.66 -12.12 32.10
CA ASN A 339 2.98 -12.01 33.51
C ASN A 339 1.72 -12.26 34.34
N SER A 340 1.63 -13.42 34.98
CA SER A 340 0.48 -13.84 35.81
C SER A 340 0.17 -12.91 37.03
N GLY A 341 0.96 -11.86 37.23
CA GLY A 341 0.76 -10.83 38.22
C GLY A 341 0.08 -9.55 37.74
N SER A 342 -0.21 -9.41 36.45
CA SER A 342 -0.93 -8.25 35.88
C SER A 342 -2.43 -8.33 36.16
N GLU A 343 -3.13 -7.18 36.12
CA GLU A 343 -4.59 -7.11 36.28
C GLU A 343 -5.36 -7.90 35.22
N GLY A 344 -4.68 -8.34 34.15
CA GLY A 344 -5.28 -8.96 32.99
C GLY A 344 -6.06 -7.96 32.13
N PHE A 345 -6.39 -8.33 30.91
CA PHE A 345 -7.25 -7.54 30.02
C PHE A 345 -8.54 -8.30 29.70
N PRO A 346 -9.68 -7.62 29.45
CA PRO A 346 -10.86 -8.27 28.93
C PRO A 346 -10.59 -8.71 27.49
N LEU A 347 -10.85 -9.97 27.14
CA LEU A 347 -10.72 -10.42 25.76
C LEU A 347 -11.72 -9.66 24.89
N PRO A 348 -11.31 -9.02 23.78
CA PRO A 348 -12.21 -8.23 22.95
C PRO A 348 -13.36 -9.04 22.35
N LYS A 349 -14.53 -8.42 22.25
CA LYS A 349 -15.75 -9.02 21.61
C LYS A 349 -15.52 -9.39 20.14
N THR A 350 -14.59 -8.73 19.48
CA THR A 350 -14.16 -9.00 18.11
C THR A 350 -13.61 -10.41 17.91
N ILE A 351 -13.26 -11.15 18.97
CA ILE A 351 -12.94 -12.59 18.89
C ILE A 351 -14.03 -13.38 18.18
N GLY A 352 -15.29 -12.98 18.32
CA GLY A 352 -16.45 -13.66 17.70
C GLY A 352 -16.48 -13.64 16.17
N ARG A 353 -15.67 -12.79 15.51
CA ARG A 353 -15.52 -12.81 14.03
C ARG A 353 -14.68 -14.00 13.56
N LEU A 354 -13.86 -14.61 14.39
CA LEU A 354 -12.95 -15.69 14.03
C LEU A 354 -13.69 -17.04 13.95
N GLN A 355 -14.61 -17.15 13.01
CA GLN A 355 -15.50 -18.31 12.87
C GLN A 355 -14.78 -19.61 12.49
N ASN A 356 -13.52 -19.51 12.01
CA ASN A 356 -12.67 -20.66 11.71
C ASN A 356 -11.78 -21.07 12.88
N LEU A 357 -11.83 -20.36 14.02
CA LEU A 357 -11.01 -20.67 15.18
C LEU A 357 -11.35 -22.05 15.77
N GLU A 358 -10.37 -22.94 15.79
CA GLU A 358 -10.46 -24.29 16.35
C GLU A 358 -9.77 -24.41 17.70
N GLY A 359 -8.75 -23.60 17.96
CA GLY A 359 -7.99 -23.63 19.18
C GLY A 359 -7.62 -22.23 19.68
N LEU A 360 -7.87 -21.98 20.97
CA LEU A 360 -7.46 -20.78 21.68
C LEU A 360 -6.74 -21.15 22.98
N HIS A 361 -5.49 -20.69 23.10
CA HIS A 361 -4.71 -20.78 24.33
C HIS A 361 -4.32 -19.38 24.80
N ILE A 362 -4.62 -19.05 26.07
CA ILE A 362 -4.22 -17.78 26.69
C ILE A 362 -3.77 -18.04 28.13
N ASP A 363 -2.48 -17.87 28.39
CA ASP A 363 -1.87 -18.13 29.71
C ASP A 363 -1.70 -16.83 30.52
N GLY A 364 -2.46 -16.70 31.61
CA GLY A 364 -2.27 -15.67 32.64
C GLY A 364 -2.54 -14.23 32.22
N LEU A 365 -3.27 -13.99 31.14
CA LEU A 365 -3.40 -12.65 30.51
C LEU A 365 -4.79 -12.03 30.61
N ILE A 366 -5.87 -12.82 30.73
CA ILE A 366 -7.23 -12.28 30.65
C ILE A 366 -7.93 -12.17 31.99
N SER A 367 -8.77 -11.14 32.10
CA SER A 367 -9.68 -10.90 33.25
C SER A 367 -11.13 -11.22 32.94
N ASP A 368 -11.51 -11.25 31.66
CA ASP A 368 -12.87 -11.53 31.21
C ASP A 368 -12.87 -12.28 29.86
N LEU A 369 -13.85 -13.18 29.69
CA LEU A 369 -14.10 -13.92 28.45
C LEU A 369 -15.48 -13.53 27.91
N PRO A 370 -15.56 -12.83 26.76
CA PRO A 370 -16.82 -12.32 26.26
C PRO A 370 -17.71 -13.43 25.67
N SER A 371 -19.04 -13.23 25.73
CA SER A 371 -20.03 -14.17 25.18
C SER A 371 -19.88 -14.39 23.66
N GLU A 372 -19.27 -13.45 22.96
CA GLU A 372 -18.99 -13.49 21.52
C GLU A 372 -18.06 -14.65 21.13
N ILE A 373 -17.27 -15.19 22.08
CA ILE A 373 -16.48 -16.43 21.86
C ILE A 373 -17.36 -17.60 21.37
N CYS A 374 -18.62 -17.61 21.76
CA CYS A 374 -19.59 -18.63 21.35
C CYS A 374 -19.99 -18.56 19.86
N ASN A 375 -19.62 -17.50 19.16
CA ASN A 375 -19.74 -17.41 17.71
C ASN A 375 -18.68 -18.25 16.99
N CYS A 376 -17.58 -18.61 17.67
CA CYS A 376 -16.53 -19.49 17.15
C CYS A 376 -17.00 -20.96 17.12
N LYS A 377 -17.97 -21.30 16.25
CA LYS A 377 -18.62 -22.61 16.21
C LYS A 377 -17.69 -23.80 15.91
N LYS A 378 -16.49 -23.53 15.36
CA LYS A 378 -15.47 -24.56 15.11
C LYS A 378 -14.51 -24.77 16.29
N LEU A 379 -14.65 -24.00 17.39
CA LEU A 379 -13.77 -24.09 18.53
C LEU A 379 -13.84 -25.50 19.17
N ARG A 380 -12.69 -26.15 19.25
CA ARG A 380 -12.48 -27.51 19.76
C ARG A 380 -11.70 -27.53 21.07
N TYR A 381 -10.78 -26.56 21.22
CA TYR A 381 -9.85 -26.46 22.34
C TYR A 381 -9.87 -25.04 22.88
N LEU A 382 -10.19 -24.89 24.18
CA LEU A 382 -10.11 -23.64 24.92
C LEU A 382 -9.24 -23.85 26.15
N SER A 383 -8.04 -23.27 26.15
CA SER A 383 -7.09 -23.40 27.24
C SER A 383 -6.78 -22.01 27.80
N LEU A 384 -7.19 -21.77 29.03
CA LEU A 384 -7.03 -20.48 29.73
C LEU A 384 -6.34 -20.69 31.08
N PRO A 385 -5.12 -21.29 31.12
CA PRO A 385 -4.45 -21.55 32.40
C PRO A 385 -4.01 -20.23 33.06
N ASN A 386 -3.86 -20.25 34.38
CA ASN A 386 -3.28 -19.20 35.21
C ASN A 386 -3.96 -17.82 35.14
N ASN A 387 -5.16 -17.74 34.55
CA ASN A 387 -5.93 -16.48 34.48
C ASN A 387 -6.61 -16.20 35.83
N LYS A 388 -5.83 -15.75 36.80
CA LYS A 388 -6.28 -15.54 38.18
C LYS A 388 -7.39 -14.50 38.35
N ASN A 389 -7.46 -13.55 37.36
CA ASN A 389 -8.48 -12.49 37.38
C ASN A 389 -9.78 -12.90 36.67
N LEU A 390 -9.81 -14.05 36.01
CA LEU A 390 -11.01 -14.58 35.35
C LEU A 390 -12.00 -15.10 36.41
N LYS A 391 -13.16 -14.45 36.52
CA LYS A 391 -14.18 -14.75 37.56
C LYS A 391 -15.31 -15.63 37.07
N SER A 392 -15.65 -15.53 35.82
CA SER A 392 -16.74 -16.25 35.17
C SER A 392 -16.44 -16.54 33.71
N ILE A 393 -17.17 -17.47 33.13
CA ILE A 393 -17.16 -17.81 31.71
C ILE A 393 -18.58 -17.78 31.16
N PRO A 394 -18.77 -17.48 29.87
CA PRO A 394 -20.11 -17.45 29.29
C PRO A 394 -20.81 -18.82 29.31
N ASP A 395 -22.09 -18.85 29.69
CA ASP A 395 -22.92 -20.07 29.74
C ASP A 395 -23.02 -20.75 28.39
N CYS A 396 -22.97 -20.02 27.30
CA CYS A 396 -23.06 -20.53 25.94
C CYS A 396 -21.89 -21.45 25.53
N LEU A 397 -20.80 -21.51 26.29
CA LEU A 397 -19.71 -22.45 26.02
C LEU A 397 -20.19 -23.89 26.05
N LYS A 398 -21.15 -24.22 26.91
CA LYS A 398 -21.75 -25.57 26.98
C LYS A 398 -22.48 -25.97 25.68
N ASP A 399 -22.90 -25.01 24.88
CA ASP A 399 -23.68 -25.22 23.65
C ASP A 399 -22.80 -25.18 22.39
N LEU A 400 -21.50 -24.98 22.52
CA LEU A 400 -20.57 -25.07 21.39
C LEU A 400 -20.48 -26.50 20.85
N PRO A 401 -20.83 -26.75 19.58
CA PRO A 401 -21.01 -28.09 19.06
C PRO A 401 -19.71 -28.90 18.97
N ASN A 402 -18.58 -28.23 18.82
CA ASN A 402 -17.28 -28.86 18.59
C ASN A 402 -16.34 -28.76 19.80
N LEU A 403 -16.69 -28.08 20.87
CA LEU A 403 -15.83 -27.88 22.02
C LEU A 403 -15.64 -29.20 22.78
N LYS A 404 -14.41 -29.71 22.82
CA LYS A 404 -14.06 -31.02 23.41
C LYS A 404 -13.20 -30.93 24.64
N LEU A 405 -12.33 -29.94 24.69
CA LEU A 405 -11.32 -29.82 25.74
C LEU A 405 -11.28 -28.37 26.23
N VAL A 406 -11.36 -28.23 27.54
CA VAL A 406 -11.16 -26.96 28.24
C VAL A 406 -10.14 -27.11 29.35
N ASN A 407 -9.28 -26.11 29.54
CA ASN A 407 -8.29 -26.07 30.59
C ASN A 407 -8.39 -24.73 31.32
N PHE A 408 -8.68 -24.76 32.62
CA PHE A 408 -8.73 -23.61 33.52
C PHE A 408 -7.80 -23.76 34.72
N LYS A 409 -6.75 -24.54 34.58
CA LYS A 409 -5.78 -24.78 35.66
C LYS A 409 -5.18 -23.45 36.14
N GLY A 410 -5.20 -23.21 37.46
CA GLY A 410 -4.68 -21.98 38.05
C GLY A 410 -5.57 -20.73 37.88
N CYS A 411 -6.84 -20.92 37.47
CA CYS A 411 -7.86 -19.86 37.52
C CYS A 411 -8.56 -19.86 38.90
N ASP A 412 -7.85 -19.49 39.94
CA ASP A 412 -8.27 -19.69 41.33
C ASP A 412 -9.57 -18.97 41.71
N ASN A 413 -9.91 -17.88 40.98
CA ASN A 413 -11.11 -17.08 41.22
C ASN A 413 -12.31 -17.45 40.34
N LEU A 414 -12.13 -18.43 39.44
CA LEU A 414 -13.13 -18.82 38.47
C LEU A 414 -14.24 -19.67 39.11
N LYS A 415 -15.46 -19.19 39.04
CA LYS A 415 -16.67 -19.95 39.44
C LYS A 415 -17.21 -20.71 38.23
N LEU A 416 -17.02 -22.01 38.16
CA LEU A 416 -17.54 -22.88 37.09
C LEU A 416 -18.96 -23.34 37.45
N PRO A 417 -19.93 -23.19 36.54
CA PRO A 417 -21.26 -23.80 36.66
C PRO A 417 -21.17 -25.34 36.69
N GLU A 418 -21.96 -25.99 37.55
CA GLU A 418 -21.89 -27.48 37.69
C GLU A 418 -22.27 -28.22 36.40
N ASP A 419 -23.21 -27.72 35.62
CA ASP A 419 -23.60 -28.30 34.34
C ASP A 419 -22.47 -28.26 33.30
N LEU A 420 -21.58 -27.29 33.37
CA LEU A 420 -20.40 -27.18 32.52
C LEU A 420 -19.32 -28.20 32.91
N LYS A 421 -19.16 -28.49 34.20
CA LYS A 421 -18.21 -29.50 34.69
C LYS A 421 -18.55 -30.90 34.20
N VAL A 422 -19.84 -31.20 34.05
CA VAL A 422 -20.34 -32.51 33.59
C VAL A 422 -20.17 -32.68 32.08
N LYS A 423 -20.38 -31.61 31.29
CA LYS A 423 -20.42 -31.68 29.83
C LYS A 423 -19.04 -31.62 29.16
N LEU A 424 -18.10 -30.94 29.76
CA LEU A 424 -16.77 -30.68 29.20
C LEU A 424 -15.71 -31.52 29.93
N ARG A 425 -14.75 -32.09 29.18
CA ARG A 425 -13.53 -32.66 29.79
C ARG A 425 -12.67 -31.51 30.31
N ILE A 426 -12.82 -31.20 31.58
CA ILE A 426 -12.05 -30.13 32.26
C ILE A 426 -10.77 -30.73 32.77
N TRP A 427 -9.64 -30.17 32.35
CA TRP A 427 -8.34 -30.42 32.94
C TRP A 427 -8.07 -29.31 33.98
N GLY A 428 -8.04 -29.70 35.22
CA GLY A 428 -7.76 -28.82 36.35
C GLY A 428 -6.70 -29.36 37.28
#